data_2517eacedbe1cb97e37cd5b8a81eca01
#
_entry.id   2517eacedbe1cb97e37cd5b8a81eca01
#
_cell.length_a   1.000
_cell.length_b   1.000
_cell.length_c   1.000
_cell.angle_alpha   90.00
_cell.angle_beta   90.00
_cell.angle_gamma   90.00
#
_symmetry.space_group_name_H-M   'P 1'
#
loop_
_entity.id
_entity.type
_entity.pdbx_description
1 polymer ?
#
loop_
_entity_poly.entity_id
_entity_poly.type
_entity_poly.pdbx_seq_one_letter_code
_entity_poly.pdbx_strand_id
1 'polypeptide(L)'
;MKLPSDFISNIQNVFQEDGVAFLKALPDLIAEASARWGLTDAQPVSNLSYNFVAFANRGDEKVALKIGVRNDELISEMAALHLFNGEGACRLIDSDEERGFLLLERLTPGMMLSTLEDDEQATHIAAEVMQKIWKPLESGSKLPNIRQQAVGLQNKFIRLSDWFDGLKKLRARYNGGTGPFDEKLVERVEHSVSDFFIENHKPVLMHGDFHHFNILSSERGWLVIDAKGVIGPAGYEVGPFLINPWGDMINGTQQKRMTARRFDILHEHLGFERERIREWGLAHAVLSAWWDIEDNTGRGEYALDFAALLADIPLQS
;
A
#
# COMPACT_ATOMS: atom_id res chain seq x y z
N MET A 1 26.90 -8.69 -7.76
CA MET A 1 25.77 -8.82 -6.81
C MET A 1 24.84 -9.91 -7.31
N LYS A 2 24.39 -10.84 -6.45
CA LYS A 2 23.41 -11.88 -6.83
C LYS A 2 22.02 -11.39 -6.40
N LEU A 3 21.13 -11.16 -7.36
CA LEU A 3 19.75 -10.73 -7.11
C LEU A 3 18.85 -11.98 -6.94
N PRO A 4 17.79 -11.92 -6.09
CA PRO A 4 16.79 -12.97 -5.99
C PRO A 4 16.09 -13.24 -7.33
N SER A 5 15.77 -14.50 -7.64
CA SER A 5 15.07 -14.89 -8.88
C SER A 5 13.70 -14.20 -8.99
N ASP A 6 12.98 -14.14 -7.86
CA ASP A 6 11.64 -13.58 -7.82
C ASP A 6 11.65 -12.07 -8.11
N PHE A 7 12.64 -11.34 -7.57
CA PHE A 7 12.85 -9.93 -7.92
C PHE A 7 13.07 -9.73 -9.42
N ILE A 8 13.94 -10.56 -10.03
CA ILE A 8 14.21 -10.48 -11.47
C ILE A 8 12.94 -10.74 -12.28
N SER A 9 12.20 -11.81 -11.92
CA SER A 9 10.96 -12.18 -12.59
C SER A 9 9.88 -11.10 -12.45
N ASN A 10 9.71 -10.55 -11.25
CA ASN A 10 8.73 -9.49 -10.98
C ASN A 10 9.01 -8.24 -11.83
N ILE A 11 10.28 -7.78 -11.83
CA ILE A 11 10.69 -6.61 -12.63
C ILE A 11 10.45 -6.84 -14.12
N GLN A 12 10.80 -8.03 -14.65
CA GLN A 12 10.61 -8.35 -16.06
C GLN A 12 9.13 -8.48 -16.43
N ASN A 13 8.31 -9.08 -15.59
CA ASN A 13 6.89 -9.28 -15.86
C ASN A 13 6.10 -7.97 -15.82
N VAL A 14 6.39 -7.10 -14.86
CA VAL A 14 5.65 -5.84 -14.68
C VAL A 14 6.12 -4.76 -15.66
N PHE A 15 7.43 -4.60 -15.83
CA PHE A 15 8.00 -3.49 -16.60
C PHE A 15 8.51 -3.89 -18.00
N GLN A 16 8.37 -5.15 -18.39
CA GLN A 16 8.71 -5.64 -19.72
C GLN A 16 10.13 -5.22 -20.16
N GLU A 17 10.28 -4.56 -21.32
CA GLU A 17 11.58 -4.10 -21.86
C GLU A 17 12.28 -3.10 -20.93
N ASP A 18 11.54 -2.19 -20.30
CA ASP A 18 12.08 -1.24 -19.32
C ASP A 18 12.64 -1.95 -18.10
N GLY A 19 11.99 -3.03 -17.66
CA GLY A 19 12.47 -3.89 -16.57
C GLY A 19 13.78 -4.60 -16.91
N VAL A 20 13.90 -5.11 -18.11
CA VAL A 20 15.16 -5.74 -18.61
C VAL A 20 16.29 -4.71 -18.65
N ALA A 21 16.02 -3.50 -19.18
CA ALA A 21 16.99 -2.40 -19.23
C ALA A 21 17.40 -1.96 -17.82
N PHE A 22 16.45 -1.82 -16.91
CA PHE A 22 16.68 -1.50 -15.50
C PHE A 22 17.61 -2.50 -14.82
N LEU A 23 17.29 -3.80 -14.90
CA LEU A 23 18.13 -4.85 -14.30
C LEU A 23 19.55 -4.85 -14.82
N LYS A 24 19.74 -4.58 -16.11
CA LYS A 24 21.05 -4.47 -16.73
C LYS A 24 21.82 -3.23 -16.21
N ALA A 25 21.15 -2.10 -16.04
CA ALA A 25 21.74 -0.85 -15.57
C ALA A 25 21.90 -0.78 -14.05
N LEU A 26 21.24 -1.67 -13.29
CA LEU A 26 21.14 -1.59 -11.83
C LEU A 26 22.50 -1.43 -11.09
N PRO A 27 23.59 -2.13 -11.48
CA PRO A 27 24.89 -1.91 -10.84
C PRO A 27 25.39 -0.47 -10.98
N ASP A 28 25.22 0.13 -12.16
CA ASP A 28 25.63 1.51 -12.46
C ASP A 28 24.71 2.51 -11.73
N LEU A 29 23.41 2.25 -11.66
CA LEU A 29 22.44 3.06 -10.91
C LEU A 29 22.76 3.08 -9.41
N ILE A 30 23.14 1.94 -8.83
CA ILE A 30 23.57 1.86 -7.42
C ILE A 30 24.84 2.67 -7.22
N ALA A 31 25.82 2.58 -8.12
CA ALA A 31 27.08 3.34 -8.04
C ALA A 31 26.81 4.85 -8.16
N GLU A 32 25.96 5.25 -9.08
CA GLU A 32 25.55 6.65 -9.28
C GLU A 32 24.84 7.22 -8.03
N ALA A 33 23.83 6.54 -7.52
CA ALA A 33 23.11 6.96 -6.30
C ALA A 33 24.05 7.02 -5.09
N SER A 34 24.95 6.03 -4.96
CA SER A 34 25.95 6.01 -3.88
C SER A 34 26.92 7.17 -3.95
N ALA A 35 27.41 7.50 -5.15
CA ALA A 35 28.28 8.65 -5.37
C ALA A 35 27.56 9.98 -5.08
N ARG A 36 26.30 10.11 -5.55
CA ARG A 36 25.46 11.31 -5.35
C ARG A 36 25.27 11.66 -3.89
N TRP A 37 25.01 10.68 -3.05
CA TRP A 37 24.68 10.88 -1.63
C TRP A 37 25.80 10.49 -0.66
N GLY A 38 26.98 10.13 -1.17
CA GLY A 38 28.11 9.71 -0.35
C GLY A 38 27.84 8.45 0.45
N LEU A 39 27.14 7.47 -0.14
CA LEU A 39 26.76 6.24 0.55
C LEU A 39 27.90 5.24 0.61
N THR A 40 28.05 4.58 1.75
CA THR A 40 28.98 3.47 1.96
C THR A 40 28.22 2.24 2.42
N ASP A 41 28.84 1.05 2.26
CA ASP A 41 28.34 -0.23 2.74
C ASP A 41 26.90 -0.56 2.31
N ALA A 42 26.54 -0.21 1.08
CA ALA A 42 25.22 -0.51 0.53
C ALA A 42 25.00 -2.04 0.43
N GLN A 43 24.10 -2.58 1.26
CA GLN A 43 23.76 -3.99 1.31
C GLN A 43 22.29 -4.19 0.93
N PRO A 44 22.00 -4.96 -0.13
CA PRO A 44 20.61 -5.25 -0.52
C PRO A 44 19.84 -5.93 0.60
N VAL A 45 18.57 -5.57 0.75
CA VAL A 45 17.67 -6.31 1.64
C VAL A 45 17.35 -7.69 1.03
N SER A 46 17.00 -8.66 1.89
CA SER A 46 16.76 -10.04 1.44
C SER A 46 15.42 -10.24 0.73
N ASN A 47 14.45 -9.37 0.96
CA ASN A 47 13.06 -9.47 0.52
C ASN A 47 12.72 -8.46 -0.61
N LEU A 48 13.61 -8.32 -1.59
CA LEU A 48 13.35 -7.50 -2.78
C LEU A 48 12.13 -8.01 -3.55
N SER A 49 11.24 -7.10 -3.97
CA SER A 49 10.03 -7.42 -4.74
C SER A 49 9.97 -6.70 -6.09
N TYR A 50 9.56 -5.43 -6.12
CA TYR A 50 9.40 -4.61 -7.34
C TYR A 50 10.38 -3.44 -7.41
N ASN A 51 11.11 -3.16 -6.35
CA ASN A 51 12.14 -2.13 -6.28
C ASN A 51 13.41 -2.71 -5.67
N PHE A 52 14.55 -2.19 -6.10
CA PHE A 52 15.80 -2.47 -5.41
C PHE A 52 15.88 -1.63 -4.14
N VAL A 53 16.10 -2.26 -3.02
CA VAL A 53 16.29 -1.61 -1.72
C VAL A 53 17.58 -2.09 -1.10
N ALA A 54 18.39 -1.16 -0.59
CA ALA A 54 19.61 -1.47 0.13
C ALA A 54 19.72 -0.59 1.38
N PHE A 55 20.20 -1.19 2.47
CA PHE A 55 20.64 -0.42 3.63
C PHE A 55 22.06 0.08 3.40
N ALA A 56 22.31 1.33 3.76
CA ALA A 56 23.59 1.98 3.59
C ALA A 56 23.89 2.94 4.74
N ASN A 57 25.12 3.50 4.74
CA ASN A 57 25.50 4.57 5.65
C ASN A 57 25.78 5.84 4.84
N ARG A 58 25.32 7.00 5.34
CA ARG A 58 25.66 8.34 4.88
C ARG A 58 26.41 9.06 6.01
N GLY A 59 27.74 8.96 6.05
CA GLY A 59 28.50 9.29 7.24
C GLY A 59 28.07 8.41 8.41
N ASP A 60 27.65 9.02 9.51
CA ASP A 60 27.14 8.30 10.71
C ASP A 60 25.64 7.97 10.65
N GLU A 61 24.94 8.47 9.63
CA GLU A 61 23.52 8.27 9.47
C GLU A 61 23.20 6.96 8.75
N LYS A 62 22.32 6.13 9.33
CA LYS A 62 21.81 4.92 8.67
C LYS A 62 20.67 5.28 7.76
N VAL A 63 20.75 4.88 6.49
CA VAL A 63 19.78 5.20 5.45
C VAL A 63 19.33 3.95 4.70
N ALA A 64 18.22 4.07 3.96
CA ALA A 64 17.79 3.09 2.97
C ALA A 64 17.79 3.74 1.59
N LEU A 65 18.48 3.11 0.65
CA LEU A 65 18.46 3.47 -0.76
C LEU A 65 17.40 2.62 -1.46
N LYS A 66 16.41 3.25 -2.10
CA LYS A 66 15.43 2.60 -2.97
C LYS A 66 15.64 3.08 -4.40
N ILE A 67 15.70 2.13 -5.35
CA ILE A 67 15.82 2.40 -6.79
C ILE A 67 14.72 1.60 -7.50
N GLY A 68 13.89 2.27 -8.29
CA GLY A 68 12.82 1.63 -9.07
C GLY A 68 12.85 2.01 -10.53
N VAL A 69 12.13 1.24 -11.35
CA VAL A 69 11.78 1.66 -12.71
C VAL A 69 10.86 2.87 -12.60
N ARG A 70 11.21 3.98 -13.25
CA ARG A 70 10.41 5.21 -13.21
C ARG A 70 9.02 4.95 -13.78
N ASN A 71 8.01 5.11 -12.96
CA ASN A 71 6.59 4.99 -13.29
C ASN A 71 5.75 5.91 -12.41
N ASP A 72 4.45 5.98 -12.65
CA ASP A 72 3.54 6.86 -11.92
C ASP A 72 3.44 6.48 -10.43
N GLU A 73 3.53 5.20 -10.07
CA GLU A 73 3.51 4.76 -8.67
C GLU A 73 4.74 5.25 -7.90
N LEU A 74 5.93 5.13 -8.48
CA LEU A 74 7.17 5.59 -7.86
C LEU A 74 7.17 7.12 -7.67
N ILE A 75 6.63 7.85 -8.64
CA ILE A 75 6.47 9.31 -8.57
C ILE A 75 5.47 9.68 -7.48
N SER A 76 4.36 8.95 -7.40
CA SER A 76 3.33 9.15 -6.38
C SER A 76 3.87 8.83 -4.98
N GLU A 77 4.67 7.78 -4.82
CA GLU A 77 5.35 7.46 -3.56
C GLU A 77 6.26 8.62 -3.10
N MET A 78 7.11 9.14 -4.00
CA MET A 78 7.98 10.29 -3.66
C MET A 78 7.16 11.49 -3.19
N ALA A 79 6.07 11.79 -3.90
CA ALA A 79 5.19 12.90 -3.56
C ALA A 79 4.46 12.67 -2.22
N ALA A 80 4.00 11.44 -1.94
CA ALA A 80 3.33 11.08 -0.70
C ALA A 80 4.28 11.16 0.49
N LEU A 81 5.46 10.59 0.40
CA LEU A 81 6.47 10.65 1.47
C LEU A 81 6.89 12.11 1.75
N HIS A 82 6.99 12.94 0.71
CA HIS A 82 7.26 14.37 0.88
C HIS A 82 6.15 15.05 1.70
N LEU A 83 4.86 14.76 1.42
CA LEU A 83 3.73 15.35 2.15
C LEU A 83 3.54 14.76 3.53
N PHE A 84 3.80 13.47 3.73
CA PHE A 84 3.80 12.86 5.07
C PHE A 84 4.89 13.46 5.95
N ASN A 85 6.01 13.87 5.37
CA ASN A 85 7.11 14.55 6.07
C ASN A 85 7.54 13.87 7.37
N GLY A 86 7.53 12.54 7.38
CA GLY A 86 7.87 11.72 8.54
C GLY A 86 6.75 11.58 9.59
N GLU A 87 5.57 12.16 9.39
CA GLU A 87 4.42 11.96 10.27
C GLU A 87 3.69 10.67 9.90
N GLY A 88 3.81 9.66 10.74
CA GLY A 88 3.25 8.32 10.50
C GLY A 88 3.98 7.50 9.43
N ALA A 89 4.96 8.06 8.72
CA ALA A 89 5.73 7.44 7.65
C ALA A 89 7.24 7.61 7.84
N CYS A 90 8.04 6.79 7.17
CA CYS A 90 9.48 7.02 7.05
C CYS A 90 9.74 8.35 6.33
N ARG A 91 10.86 9.01 6.65
CA ARG A 91 11.23 10.28 6.00
C ARG A 91 11.82 10.02 4.63
N LEU A 92 11.37 10.79 3.64
CA LEU A 92 12.10 10.98 2.40
C LEU A 92 13.21 12.02 2.67
N ILE A 93 14.46 11.59 2.62
CA ILE A 93 15.62 12.45 2.88
C ILE A 93 15.97 13.24 1.62
N ASP A 94 15.99 12.55 0.48
CA ASP A 94 16.21 13.14 -0.85
C ASP A 94 15.65 12.20 -1.93
N SER A 95 15.47 12.70 -3.14
CA SER A 95 15.00 11.90 -4.28
C SER A 95 15.48 12.45 -5.62
N ASP A 96 15.51 11.57 -6.61
CA ASP A 96 15.68 11.93 -8.01
C ASP A 96 14.60 11.24 -8.84
N GLU A 97 13.58 12.02 -9.21
CA GLU A 97 12.41 11.52 -9.93
C GLU A 97 12.77 10.99 -11.33
N GLU A 98 13.74 11.64 -12.02
CA GLU A 98 14.16 11.24 -13.36
C GLU A 98 14.90 9.90 -13.35
N ARG A 99 15.67 9.66 -12.29
CA ARG A 99 16.48 8.44 -12.11
C ARG A 99 15.73 7.33 -11.36
N GLY A 100 14.58 7.64 -10.74
CA GLY A 100 13.85 6.71 -9.91
C GLY A 100 14.56 6.37 -8.59
N PHE A 101 15.28 7.36 -8.00
CA PHE A 101 16.03 7.17 -6.76
C PHE A 101 15.33 7.82 -5.57
N LEU A 102 15.26 7.09 -4.45
CA LEU A 102 14.82 7.60 -3.15
C LEU A 102 15.89 7.31 -2.11
N LEU A 103 16.26 8.32 -1.35
CA LEU A 103 17.03 8.18 -0.14
C LEU A 103 16.09 8.34 1.05
N LEU A 104 15.94 7.28 1.82
CA LEU A 104 14.95 7.16 2.89
C LEU A 104 15.63 7.02 4.25
N GLU A 105 14.92 7.45 5.30
CA GLU A 105 15.25 7.10 6.68
C GLU A 105 15.24 5.57 6.83
N ARG A 106 16.29 5.00 7.42
CA ARG A 106 16.27 3.61 7.82
C ARG A 106 15.61 3.49 9.19
N LEU A 107 14.46 2.85 9.25
CA LEU A 107 13.76 2.62 10.51
C LEU A 107 14.50 1.59 11.38
N THR A 108 14.69 1.90 12.65
CA THR A 108 15.38 1.04 13.62
C THR A 108 14.51 0.97 14.89
N PRO A 109 14.22 -0.21 15.43
CA PRO A 109 14.72 -1.54 15.05
C PRO A 109 14.19 -2.12 13.74
N GLY A 110 13.11 -1.60 13.17
CA GLY A 110 12.58 -2.00 11.86
C GLY A 110 11.83 -3.35 11.86
N MET A 111 11.26 -3.74 13.00
CA MET A 111 10.42 -4.95 13.07
C MET A 111 9.11 -4.67 12.34
N MET A 112 8.67 -5.60 11.49
CA MET A 112 7.37 -5.50 10.80
C MET A 112 6.22 -5.73 11.79
N LEU A 113 5.09 -5.06 11.58
CA LEU A 113 3.89 -5.27 12.39
C LEU A 113 3.40 -6.72 12.31
N SER A 114 3.63 -7.39 11.18
CA SER A 114 3.32 -8.82 10.99
C SER A 114 4.07 -9.76 11.94
N THR A 115 5.10 -9.29 12.64
CA THR A 115 5.85 -10.11 13.64
C THR A 115 5.22 -10.08 15.02
N LEU A 116 4.19 -9.25 15.25
CA LEU A 116 3.43 -9.28 16.49
C LEU A 116 2.48 -10.48 16.51
N GLU A 117 2.54 -11.26 17.58
CA GLU A 117 1.65 -12.41 17.79
C GLU A 117 0.23 -11.98 18.20
N ASP A 118 0.11 -10.84 18.86
CA ASP A 118 -1.17 -10.25 19.28
C ASP A 118 -1.79 -9.42 18.16
N ASP A 119 -2.79 -10.00 17.49
CA ASP A 119 -3.51 -9.38 16.38
C ASP A 119 -4.32 -8.15 16.81
N GLU A 120 -4.86 -8.13 18.03
CA GLU A 120 -5.58 -6.96 18.56
C GLU A 120 -4.62 -5.80 18.75
N GLN A 121 -3.44 -6.05 19.35
CA GLN A 121 -2.41 -5.04 19.49
C GLN A 121 -1.95 -4.53 18.11
N ALA A 122 -1.73 -5.41 17.15
CA ALA A 122 -1.37 -5.03 15.79
C ALA A 122 -2.44 -4.15 15.13
N THR A 123 -3.72 -4.45 15.36
CA THR A 123 -4.85 -3.69 14.82
C THR A 123 -4.98 -2.30 15.47
N HIS A 124 -4.79 -2.19 16.79
CA HIS A 124 -4.74 -0.89 17.46
C HIS A 124 -3.62 0.00 16.91
N ILE A 125 -2.41 -0.56 16.77
CA ILE A 125 -1.27 0.16 16.19
C ILE A 125 -1.57 0.62 14.76
N ALA A 126 -2.12 -0.26 13.94
CA ALA A 126 -2.48 0.05 12.56
C ALA A 126 -3.48 1.21 12.48
N ALA A 127 -4.54 1.19 13.29
CA ALA A 127 -5.54 2.24 13.34
C ALA A 127 -4.94 3.62 13.74
N GLU A 128 -4.03 3.62 14.72
CA GLU A 128 -3.31 4.85 15.10
C GLU A 128 -2.40 5.39 13.99
N VAL A 129 -1.74 4.49 13.25
CA VAL A 129 -0.88 4.88 12.12
C VAL A 129 -1.72 5.41 10.97
N MET A 130 -2.86 4.78 10.63
CA MET A 130 -3.81 5.26 9.63
C MET A 130 -4.21 6.72 9.90
N GLN A 131 -4.61 7.04 11.13
CA GLN A 131 -4.99 8.40 11.51
C GLN A 131 -3.86 9.42 11.34
N LYS A 132 -2.61 9.02 11.54
CA LYS A 132 -1.43 9.89 11.39
C LYS A 132 -1.12 10.20 9.93
N ILE A 133 -1.29 9.21 9.03
CA ILE A 133 -0.92 9.37 7.62
C ILE A 133 -2.03 10.01 6.77
N TRP A 134 -3.29 9.99 7.19
CA TRP A 134 -4.37 10.61 6.41
C TRP A 134 -4.21 12.12 6.39
N LYS A 135 -3.85 12.66 5.23
CA LYS A 135 -3.68 14.10 5.04
C LYS A 135 -4.85 14.68 4.25
N PRO A 136 -5.71 15.52 4.88
CA PRO A 136 -6.78 16.20 4.16
C PRO A 136 -6.23 17.12 3.08
N LEU A 137 -6.79 17.03 1.87
CA LEU A 137 -6.36 17.83 0.71
C LEU A 137 -7.13 19.14 0.54
N GLU A 138 -8.10 19.43 1.43
CA GLU A 138 -8.95 20.59 1.31
C GLU A 138 -8.40 21.88 1.93
N SER A 139 -9.09 22.98 1.56
CA SER A 139 -8.77 24.39 1.82
C SER A 139 -8.78 24.84 3.29
N GLY A 140 -8.89 23.94 4.26
CA GLY A 140 -9.02 24.24 5.68
C GLY A 140 -7.94 23.64 6.59
N SER A 141 -6.94 22.92 6.04
CA SER A 141 -5.87 22.40 6.89
C SER A 141 -5.09 23.56 7.54
N LYS A 142 -4.88 23.48 8.85
CA LYS A 142 -4.14 24.49 9.64
C LYS A 142 -2.63 24.52 9.30
N LEU A 143 -2.19 23.75 8.29
CA LEU A 143 -0.81 23.66 7.84
C LEU A 143 -0.66 24.40 6.50
N PRO A 144 -0.32 25.69 6.49
CA PRO A 144 -0.27 26.51 5.27
C PRO A 144 0.73 25.99 4.24
N ASN A 145 1.79 25.30 4.67
CA ASN A 145 2.83 24.80 3.78
C ASN A 145 2.41 23.54 3.00
N ILE A 146 1.60 22.65 3.58
CA ILE A 146 1.11 21.43 2.90
C ILE A 146 0.17 21.81 1.76
N ARG A 147 -0.63 22.86 1.90
CA ARG A 147 -1.58 23.31 0.86
C ARG A 147 -0.88 23.79 -0.41
N GLN A 148 0.19 24.60 -0.28
CA GLN A 148 0.94 25.08 -1.45
C GLN A 148 1.71 23.96 -2.12
N GLN A 149 2.26 23.03 -1.34
CA GLN A 149 2.96 21.85 -1.86
C GLN A 149 1.99 20.86 -2.50
N ALA A 150 0.84 20.58 -1.87
CA ALA A 150 -0.18 19.69 -2.43
C ALA A 150 -0.75 20.18 -3.76
N VAL A 151 -0.95 21.48 -3.96
CA VAL A 151 -1.45 22.04 -5.23
C VAL A 151 -0.48 21.75 -6.39
N GLY A 152 0.82 21.80 -6.14
CA GLY A 152 1.85 21.46 -7.15
C GLY A 152 1.99 19.96 -7.41
N LEU A 153 1.56 19.11 -6.47
CA LEU A 153 1.74 17.66 -6.51
C LEU A 153 0.46 16.88 -6.84
N GLN A 154 -0.71 17.52 -6.86
CA GLN A 154 -2.01 16.84 -7.05
C GLN A 154 -2.09 15.96 -8.30
N ASN A 155 -1.39 16.34 -9.37
CA ASN A 155 -1.34 15.56 -10.61
C ASN A 155 -0.35 14.38 -10.55
N LYS A 156 0.38 14.24 -9.44
CA LYS A 156 1.34 13.15 -9.24
C LYS A 156 0.73 11.97 -8.49
N PHE A 157 -0.41 12.17 -7.83
CA PHE A 157 -1.05 11.13 -7.03
C PHE A 157 -1.99 10.25 -7.85
N ILE A 158 -2.02 8.99 -7.49
CA ILE A 158 -2.97 8.02 -7.99
C ILE A 158 -4.36 8.33 -7.40
N ARG A 159 -5.40 8.26 -8.22
CA ARG A 159 -6.77 8.37 -7.73
C ARG A 159 -7.34 7.00 -7.45
N LEU A 160 -7.94 6.81 -6.29
CA LEU A 160 -8.58 5.55 -5.95
C LEU A 160 -9.70 5.17 -6.94
N SER A 161 -10.39 6.17 -7.51
CA SER A 161 -11.38 5.94 -8.59
C SER A 161 -10.78 5.22 -9.79
N ASP A 162 -9.52 5.55 -10.14
CA ASP A 162 -8.86 4.95 -11.32
C ASP A 162 -8.52 3.47 -11.07
N TRP A 163 -8.22 3.11 -9.81
CA TRP A 163 -8.06 1.71 -9.43
C TRP A 163 -9.38 0.93 -9.56
N PHE A 164 -10.50 1.51 -9.10
CA PHE A 164 -11.81 0.88 -9.20
C PHE A 164 -12.39 0.85 -10.63
N ASP A 165 -11.78 1.57 -11.58
CA ASP A 165 -12.04 1.34 -13.01
C ASP A 165 -11.64 -0.09 -13.45
N GLY A 166 -10.83 -0.80 -12.65
CA GLY A 166 -10.58 -2.23 -12.78
C GLY A 166 -11.86 -3.07 -12.83
N LEU A 167 -12.92 -2.71 -12.11
CA LEU A 167 -14.22 -3.40 -12.18
C LEU A 167 -14.86 -3.28 -13.57
N LYS A 168 -14.71 -2.14 -14.24
CA LYS A 168 -15.17 -1.96 -15.62
C LYS A 168 -14.35 -2.81 -16.59
N LYS A 169 -13.03 -2.92 -16.37
CA LYS A 169 -12.15 -3.79 -17.16
C LYS A 169 -12.51 -5.25 -16.96
N LEU A 170 -12.83 -5.67 -15.71
CA LEU A 170 -13.33 -7.01 -15.40
C LEU A 170 -14.56 -7.32 -16.23
N ARG A 171 -15.59 -6.47 -16.17
CA ARG A 171 -16.81 -6.63 -16.97
C ARG A 171 -16.51 -6.71 -18.48
N ALA A 172 -15.64 -5.83 -18.98
CA ALA A 172 -15.27 -5.81 -20.40
C ALA A 172 -14.56 -7.13 -20.82
N ARG A 173 -13.66 -7.66 -20.00
CA ARG A 173 -12.96 -8.94 -20.25
C ARG A 173 -13.91 -10.12 -20.38
N TYR A 174 -15.01 -10.12 -19.64
CA TYR A 174 -15.99 -11.21 -19.60
C TYR A 174 -17.32 -10.87 -20.31
N ASN A 175 -17.32 -9.97 -21.31
CA ASN A 175 -18.47 -9.60 -22.14
C ASN A 175 -19.69 -9.15 -21.33
N GLY A 176 -19.46 -8.38 -20.24
CA GLY A 176 -20.51 -7.90 -19.34
C GLY A 176 -20.76 -8.81 -18.13
N GLY A 177 -20.23 -10.03 -18.14
CA GLY A 177 -20.28 -10.96 -17.01
C GLY A 177 -19.17 -10.70 -15.99
N THR A 178 -18.95 -11.66 -15.08
CA THR A 178 -17.97 -11.57 -14.00
C THR A 178 -16.89 -12.65 -14.04
N GLY A 179 -16.91 -13.53 -15.06
CA GLY A 179 -15.93 -14.61 -15.20
C GLY A 179 -15.91 -15.54 -13.98
N PRO A 180 -14.77 -15.71 -13.30
CA PRO A 180 -14.67 -16.59 -12.14
C PRO A 180 -15.23 -15.99 -10.84
N PHE A 181 -15.61 -14.69 -10.84
CA PHE A 181 -16.13 -14.01 -9.65
C PHE A 181 -17.63 -14.29 -9.46
N ASP A 182 -18.05 -14.44 -8.21
CA ASP A 182 -19.49 -14.47 -7.88
C ASP A 182 -20.16 -13.17 -8.33
N GLU A 183 -21.22 -13.29 -9.13
CA GLU A 183 -21.89 -12.14 -9.74
C GLU A 183 -22.48 -11.21 -8.68
N LYS A 184 -23.12 -11.76 -7.65
CA LYS A 184 -23.75 -10.97 -6.58
C LYS A 184 -22.69 -10.22 -5.76
N LEU A 185 -21.51 -10.83 -5.57
CA LEU A 185 -20.41 -10.17 -4.89
C LEU A 185 -19.90 -8.98 -5.70
N VAL A 186 -19.69 -9.15 -7.01
CA VAL A 186 -19.25 -8.05 -7.88
C VAL A 186 -20.28 -6.92 -7.92
N GLU A 187 -21.58 -7.24 -8.10
CA GLU A 187 -22.66 -6.25 -8.09
C GLU A 187 -22.73 -5.48 -6.76
N ARG A 188 -22.58 -6.18 -5.64
CA ARG A 188 -22.51 -5.56 -4.31
C ARG A 188 -21.34 -4.58 -4.21
N VAL A 189 -20.16 -4.99 -4.65
CA VAL A 189 -18.96 -4.16 -4.63
C VAL A 189 -19.10 -2.95 -5.56
N GLU A 190 -19.64 -3.12 -6.79
CA GLU A 190 -19.93 -2.01 -7.70
C GLU A 190 -20.86 -0.98 -7.07
N HIS A 191 -21.90 -1.43 -6.35
CA HIS A 191 -22.84 -0.55 -5.65
C HIS A 191 -22.15 0.18 -4.50
N SER A 192 -21.48 -0.55 -3.59
CA SER A 192 -20.78 0.03 -2.45
C SER A 192 -19.71 1.04 -2.87
N VAL A 193 -18.93 0.72 -3.91
CA VAL A 193 -17.90 1.63 -4.46
C VAL A 193 -18.55 2.91 -5.01
N SER A 194 -19.69 2.80 -5.72
CA SER A 194 -20.44 3.98 -6.19
C SER A 194 -20.84 4.88 -5.02
N ASP A 195 -21.38 4.31 -3.94
CA ASP A 195 -21.80 5.06 -2.76
C ASP A 195 -20.61 5.72 -2.05
N PHE A 196 -19.46 5.02 -1.98
CA PHE A 196 -18.24 5.55 -1.37
C PHE A 196 -17.73 6.83 -2.01
N PHE A 197 -17.91 6.99 -3.32
CA PHE A 197 -17.48 8.19 -4.05
C PHE A 197 -18.57 9.28 -4.12
N ILE A 198 -19.85 8.93 -3.96
CA ILE A 198 -20.96 9.89 -3.95
C ILE A 198 -21.11 10.57 -2.58
N GLU A 199 -20.88 9.82 -1.50
CA GLU A 199 -20.94 10.37 -0.16
C GLU A 199 -19.90 11.48 0.01
N ASN A 200 -20.32 12.57 0.65
CA ASN A 200 -19.55 13.81 0.81
C ASN A 200 -18.32 13.66 1.73
N HIS A 201 -17.57 12.58 1.55
CA HIS A 201 -16.30 12.36 2.25
C HIS A 201 -15.21 13.18 1.60
N LYS A 202 -14.56 14.00 2.43
CA LYS A 202 -13.37 14.76 2.02
C LYS A 202 -12.26 13.77 1.65
N PRO A 203 -11.77 13.78 0.41
CA PRO A 203 -10.69 12.89 0.03
C PRO A 203 -9.43 13.22 0.83
N VAL A 204 -8.70 12.18 1.20
CA VAL A 204 -7.39 12.28 1.85
C VAL A 204 -6.32 11.70 0.96
N LEU A 205 -5.09 12.17 1.13
CA LEU A 205 -3.93 11.39 0.72
C LEU A 205 -3.74 10.29 1.74
N MET A 206 -3.60 9.06 1.25
CA MET A 206 -3.42 7.85 2.04
C MET A 206 -2.28 7.00 1.48
N HIS A 207 -1.93 5.93 2.19
CA HIS A 207 -0.90 4.99 1.78
C HIS A 207 -1.29 4.23 0.49
N GLY A 208 -2.49 3.66 0.45
CA GLY A 208 -3.04 2.91 -0.67
C GLY A 208 -2.73 1.40 -0.65
N ASP A 209 -1.63 0.99 -0.01
CA ASP A 209 -1.23 -0.41 0.18
C ASP A 209 -0.87 -0.67 1.64
N PHE A 210 -1.79 -0.31 2.54
CA PHE A 210 -1.58 -0.28 3.97
C PHE A 210 -1.77 -1.66 4.59
N HIS A 211 -0.67 -2.33 4.90
CA HIS A 211 -0.72 -3.66 5.50
C HIS A 211 0.44 -3.93 6.45
N HIS A 212 0.38 -5.03 7.17
CA HIS A 212 1.28 -5.42 8.25
C HIS A 212 2.77 -5.46 7.88
N PHE A 213 3.11 -5.73 6.63
CA PHE A 213 4.49 -5.78 6.16
C PHE A 213 5.05 -4.39 5.85
N ASN A 214 4.18 -3.40 5.63
CA ASN A 214 4.54 -2.01 5.33
C ASN A 214 4.52 -1.10 6.57
N ILE A 215 4.29 -1.66 7.77
CA ILE A 215 4.30 -0.93 9.04
C ILE A 215 5.46 -1.46 9.87
N LEU A 216 6.44 -0.60 10.13
CA LEU A 216 7.68 -0.96 10.81
C LEU A 216 7.83 -0.18 12.12
N SER A 217 8.40 -0.86 13.13
CA SER A 217 8.77 -0.21 14.39
C SER A 217 9.98 0.72 14.21
N SER A 218 9.97 1.82 14.94
CA SER A 218 11.10 2.77 14.98
C SER A 218 11.23 3.42 16.34
N GLU A 219 12.31 4.18 16.56
CA GLU A 219 12.47 5.01 17.76
C GLU A 219 11.37 6.08 17.89
N ARG A 220 10.69 6.42 16.77
CA ARG A 220 9.56 7.36 16.70
C ARG A 220 8.19 6.70 16.81
N GLY A 221 8.12 5.39 17.13
CA GLY A 221 6.92 4.56 17.10
C GLY A 221 6.77 3.78 15.80
N TRP A 222 5.57 3.34 15.49
CA TRP A 222 5.27 2.60 14.27
C TRP A 222 5.04 3.53 13.09
N LEU A 223 5.66 3.25 11.96
CA LEU A 223 5.69 4.09 10.76
C LEU A 223 5.50 3.25 9.51
N VAL A 224 4.86 3.82 8.49
CA VAL A 224 4.74 3.15 7.19
C VAL A 224 5.95 3.38 6.29
N ILE A 225 6.17 2.42 5.41
CA ILE A 225 7.10 2.45 4.27
C ILE A 225 6.32 2.08 3.01
N ASP A 226 6.87 2.33 1.83
CA ASP A 226 6.36 1.85 0.53
C ASP A 226 4.95 2.35 0.18
N ALA A 227 4.66 3.63 0.47
CA ALA A 227 3.37 4.23 0.20
C ALA A 227 3.10 4.37 -1.30
N LYS A 228 1.91 3.99 -1.77
CA LYS A 228 1.47 4.21 -3.16
C LYS A 228 1.04 5.64 -3.43
N GLY A 229 0.72 6.41 -2.40
CA GLY A 229 0.30 7.81 -2.54
C GLY A 229 -1.06 7.97 -3.23
N VAL A 230 -2.10 7.38 -2.65
CA VAL A 230 -3.44 7.35 -3.25
C VAL A 230 -4.34 8.42 -2.67
N ILE A 231 -5.13 9.07 -3.53
CA ILE A 231 -6.15 10.03 -3.13
C ILE A 231 -7.55 9.40 -3.22
N GLY A 232 -8.27 9.43 -2.12
CA GLY A 232 -9.65 8.91 -2.07
C GLY A 232 -10.27 8.97 -0.68
N PRO A 233 -11.42 8.30 -0.49
CA PRO A 233 -12.03 8.12 0.84
C PRO A 233 -11.12 7.31 1.77
N ALA A 234 -10.85 7.84 2.97
CA ALA A 234 -9.93 7.25 3.96
C ALA A 234 -10.26 5.79 4.31
N GLY A 235 -11.54 5.42 4.28
CA GLY A 235 -11.99 4.06 4.57
C GLY A 235 -11.39 2.96 3.71
N TYR A 236 -10.85 3.29 2.54
CA TYR A 236 -10.16 2.30 1.70
C TYR A 236 -8.99 1.61 2.41
N GLU A 237 -8.25 2.33 3.25
CA GLU A 237 -7.07 1.79 3.94
C GLU A 237 -7.35 0.54 4.77
N VAL A 238 -8.59 0.35 5.24
CA VAL A 238 -8.94 -0.85 6.01
C VAL A 238 -8.93 -2.12 5.13
N GLY A 239 -9.17 -1.98 3.81
CA GLY A 239 -9.24 -3.12 2.89
C GLY A 239 -7.92 -3.89 2.79
N PRO A 240 -6.80 -3.27 2.37
CA PRO A 240 -5.49 -3.91 2.33
C PRO A 240 -5.05 -4.43 3.70
N PHE A 241 -5.41 -3.76 4.80
CA PHE A 241 -5.10 -4.21 6.15
C PHE A 241 -5.85 -5.49 6.52
N LEU A 242 -7.13 -5.57 6.21
CA LEU A 242 -7.98 -6.71 6.58
C LEU A 242 -7.57 -8.01 5.89
N ILE A 243 -7.19 -7.96 4.61
CA ILE A 243 -6.79 -9.14 3.85
C ILE A 243 -5.39 -9.65 4.23
N ASN A 244 -4.63 -8.87 4.96
CA ASN A 244 -3.27 -9.19 5.39
C ASN A 244 -3.18 -9.47 6.91
N PRO A 245 -2.09 -10.13 7.41
CA PRO A 245 -1.03 -10.71 6.59
C PRO A 245 -1.54 -11.94 5.81
N TRP A 246 -1.06 -12.07 4.57
CA TRP A 246 -1.27 -13.28 3.80
C TRP A 246 -0.55 -14.43 4.52
N GLY A 247 -1.22 -15.52 4.73
CA GLY A 247 -0.64 -16.67 5.41
C GLY A 247 -1.52 -17.90 5.24
N ASP A 248 -1.06 -19.02 5.79
CA ASP A 248 -1.86 -20.24 5.84
C ASP A 248 -3.21 -19.91 6.47
N MET A 249 -4.30 -20.22 5.75
CA MET A 249 -5.66 -20.01 6.21
C MET A 249 -5.80 -20.66 7.60
N ILE A 250 -5.70 -19.84 8.62
CA ILE A 250 -6.07 -20.22 9.96
C ILE A 250 -7.49 -20.80 9.84
N ASN A 251 -7.79 -21.89 10.54
CA ASN A 251 -9.12 -22.48 10.57
C ASN A 251 -10.20 -21.39 10.42
N GLY A 252 -11.05 -21.47 9.40
CA GLY A 252 -11.96 -20.40 8.97
C GLY A 252 -12.79 -19.78 10.10
N THR A 253 -13.10 -20.55 11.16
CA THR A 253 -13.78 -20.03 12.37
C THR A 253 -12.89 -19.08 13.18
N GLN A 254 -11.60 -19.38 13.31
CA GLN A 254 -10.63 -18.51 14.01
C GLN A 254 -10.39 -17.23 13.23
N GLN A 255 -10.23 -17.33 11.91
CA GLN A 255 -10.06 -16.17 11.04
C GLN A 255 -11.28 -15.26 11.05
N LYS A 256 -12.51 -15.82 11.02
CA LYS A 256 -13.74 -15.04 11.18
C LYS A 256 -13.79 -14.26 12.49
N ARG A 257 -13.42 -14.90 13.61
CA ARG A 257 -13.38 -14.24 14.93
C ARG A 257 -12.35 -13.12 14.97
N MET A 258 -11.15 -13.37 14.47
CA MET A 258 -10.07 -12.39 14.39
C MET A 258 -10.50 -11.19 13.54
N THR A 259 -11.06 -11.43 12.34
CA THR A 259 -11.50 -10.35 11.45
C THR A 259 -12.68 -9.58 12.06
N ALA A 260 -13.64 -10.25 12.71
CA ALA A 260 -14.72 -9.57 13.43
C ALA A 260 -14.17 -8.67 14.56
N ARG A 261 -13.15 -9.13 15.28
CA ARG A 261 -12.50 -8.32 16.30
C ARG A 261 -11.73 -7.13 15.72
N ARG A 262 -11.09 -7.31 14.57
CA ARG A 262 -10.51 -6.18 13.82
C ARG A 262 -11.57 -5.14 13.46
N PHE A 263 -12.78 -5.55 13.05
CA PHE A 263 -13.88 -4.60 12.78
C PHE A 263 -14.22 -3.77 14.02
N ASP A 264 -14.28 -4.39 15.21
CA ASP A 264 -14.57 -3.69 16.46
C ASP A 264 -13.53 -2.63 16.75
N ILE A 265 -12.26 -2.99 16.69
CA ILE A 265 -11.15 -2.10 16.97
C ILE A 265 -11.08 -0.96 15.93
N LEU A 266 -11.23 -1.27 14.64
CA LEU A 266 -11.24 -0.25 13.59
C LEU A 266 -12.45 0.69 13.72
N HIS A 267 -13.63 0.18 14.09
CA HIS A 267 -14.81 1.00 14.40
C HIS A 267 -14.54 1.97 15.56
N GLU A 268 -14.00 1.45 16.67
CA GLU A 268 -13.69 2.25 17.87
C GLU A 268 -12.67 3.37 17.58
N HIS A 269 -11.62 3.07 16.80
CA HIS A 269 -10.55 4.04 16.52
C HIS A 269 -10.89 5.02 15.40
N LEU A 270 -11.50 4.52 14.32
CA LEU A 270 -11.66 5.29 13.08
C LEU A 270 -13.05 5.90 12.93
N GLY A 271 -14.02 5.44 13.71
CA GLY A 271 -15.41 5.91 13.66
C GLY A 271 -16.19 5.45 12.43
N PHE A 272 -15.68 4.48 11.68
CA PHE A 272 -16.41 3.88 10.57
C PHE A 272 -17.38 2.83 11.10
N GLU A 273 -18.61 2.79 10.58
CA GLU A 273 -19.54 1.72 10.86
C GLU A 273 -18.96 0.36 10.43
N ARG A 274 -19.18 -0.70 11.20
CA ARG A 274 -18.67 -2.06 10.90
C ARG A 274 -19.07 -2.55 9.50
N GLU A 275 -20.29 -2.22 9.07
CA GLU A 275 -20.73 -2.52 7.71
C GLU A 275 -19.85 -1.82 6.67
N ARG A 276 -19.51 -0.56 6.90
CA ARG A 276 -18.63 0.22 6.03
C ARG A 276 -17.23 -0.37 5.95
N ILE A 277 -16.69 -0.81 7.09
CA ILE A 277 -15.39 -1.51 7.16
C ILE A 277 -15.44 -2.80 6.33
N ARG A 278 -16.51 -3.59 6.48
CA ARG A 278 -16.71 -4.81 5.70
C ARG A 278 -16.80 -4.53 4.20
N GLU A 279 -17.58 -3.53 3.79
CA GLU A 279 -17.74 -3.18 2.37
C GLU A 279 -16.41 -2.73 1.74
N TRP A 280 -15.59 -1.95 2.44
CA TRP A 280 -14.24 -1.63 1.98
C TRP A 280 -13.35 -2.86 1.87
N GLY A 281 -13.43 -3.78 2.82
CA GLY A 281 -12.72 -5.07 2.75
C GLY A 281 -13.13 -5.90 1.53
N LEU A 282 -14.45 -6.01 1.25
CA LEU A 282 -14.99 -6.69 0.08
C LEU A 282 -14.53 -6.01 -1.22
N ALA A 283 -14.61 -4.69 -1.28
CA ALA A 283 -14.20 -3.92 -2.45
C ALA A 283 -12.71 -4.13 -2.77
N HIS A 284 -11.85 -4.08 -1.74
CA HIS A 284 -10.43 -4.35 -1.91
C HIS A 284 -10.16 -5.80 -2.32
N ALA A 285 -10.82 -6.78 -1.70
CA ALA A 285 -10.61 -8.18 -2.02
C ALA A 285 -10.97 -8.53 -3.48
N VAL A 286 -12.09 -7.99 -4.00
CA VAL A 286 -12.47 -8.16 -5.41
C VAL A 286 -11.48 -7.45 -6.33
N LEU A 287 -11.03 -6.25 -5.98
CA LEU A 287 -10.05 -5.50 -6.76
C LEU A 287 -8.69 -6.22 -6.78
N SER A 288 -8.24 -6.73 -5.63
CA SER A 288 -7.00 -7.52 -5.51
C SER A 288 -7.06 -8.79 -6.37
N ALA A 289 -8.17 -9.54 -6.33
CA ALA A 289 -8.36 -10.71 -7.18
C ALA A 289 -8.37 -10.35 -8.67
N TRP A 290 -8.91 -9.18 -9.03
CA TRP A 290 -8.87 -8.69 -10.40
C TRP A 290 -7.42 -8.37 -10.85
N TRP A 291 -6.64 -7.67 -10.04
CA TRP A 291 -5.23 -7.39 -10.33
C TRP A 291 -4.41 -8.67 -10.53
N ASP A 292 -4.65 -9.69 -9.72
CA ASP A 292 -4.00 -11.00 -9.90
C ASP A 292 -4.29 -11.63 -11.26
N ILE A 293 -5.48 -11.41 -11.80
CA ILE A 293 -5.85 -11.87 -13.15
C ILE A 293 -5.19 -10.98 -14.24
N GLU A 294 -5.16 -9.66 -14.05
CA GLU A 294 -4.47 -8.75 -14.98
C GLU A 294 -2.97 -9.07 -15.06
N ASP A 295 -2.33 -9.29 -13.91
CA ASP A 295 -0.89 -9.50 -13.78
C ASP A 295 -0.47 -10.98 -13.89
N ASN A 296 -1.45 -11.89 -13.99
CA ASN A 296 -1.23 -13.33 -14.05
C ASN A 296 -0.37 -13.89 -12.89
N THR A 297 -0.60 -13.41 -11.67
CA THR A 297 0.16 -13.78 -10.46
C THR A 297 -0.34 -15.04 -9.78
N GLY A 298 -1.58 -15.47 -10.06
CA GLY A 298 -2.19 -16.71 -9.53
C GLY A 298 -2.63 -16.65 -8.06
N ARG A 299 -2.77 -15.46 -7.47
CA ARG A 299 -3.16 -15.26 -6.07
C ARG A 299 -4.65 -14.93 -5.87
N GLY A 300 -5.41 -14.77 -6.96
CA GLY A 300 -6.80 -14.32 -6.93
C GLY A 300 -7.73 -15.20 -6.11
N GLU A 301 -7.46 -16.51 -6.01
CA GLU A 301 -8.28 -17.45 -5.20
C GLU A 301 -8.30 -17.05 -3.72
N TYR A 302 -7.15 -16.68 -3.14
CA TYR A 302 -7.09 -16.25 -1.73
C TYR A 302 -7.94 -15.01 -1.48
N ALA A 303 -7.87 -14.01 -2.37
CA ALA A 303 -8.64 -12.78 -2.22
C ALA A 303 -10.15 -13.03 -2.31
N LEU A 304 -10.58 -13.93 -3.19
CA LEU A 304 -11.99 -14.35 -3.31
C LEU A 304 -12.47 -15.15 -2.09
N ASP A 305 -11.65 -16.06 -1.57
CA ASP A 305 -11.95 -16.81 -0.36
C ASP A 305 -12.08 -15.87 0.85
N PHE A 306 -11.21 -14.86 0.93
CA PHE A 306 -11.30 -13.84 1.96
C PHE A 306 -12.56 -12.98 1.80
N ALA A 307 -12.95 -12.61 0.58
CA ALA A 307 -14.20 -11.90 0.33
C ALA A 307 -15.42 -12.73 0.79
N ALA A 308 -15.45 -14.04 0.52
CA ALA A 308 -16.49 -14.92 1.00
C ALA A 308 -16.52 -14.97 2.54
N LEU A 309 -15.36 -15.02 3.19
CA LEU A 309 -15.26 -14.96 4.65
C LEU A 309 -15.82 -13.64 5.21
N LEU A 310 -15.46 -12.50 4.61
CA LEU A 310 -15.97 -11.19 5.02
C LEU A 310 -17.51 -11.08 4.91
N ALA A 311 -18.07 -11.62 3.80
CA ALA A 311 -19.52 -11.61 3.58
C ALA A 311 -20.30 -12.36 4.66
N ASP A 312 -19.67 -13.39 5.25
CA ASP A 312 -20.26 -14.26 6.27
C ASP A 312 -20.08 -13.76 7.73
N ILE A 313 -19.33 -12.67 7.95
CA ILE A 313 -19.16 -12.11 9.30
C ILE A 313 -20.46 -11.43 9.72
N PRO A 314 -21.10 -11.87 10.84
CA PRO A 314 -22.30 -11.20 11.34
C PRO A 314 -21.93 -9.80 11.86
N LEU A 315 -22.64 -8.80 11.39
CA LEU A 315 -22.58 -7.46 11.95
C LEU A 315 -23.52 -7.45 13.14
N GLN A 316 -22.99 -7.60 14.35
CA GLN A 316 -23.81 -7.44 15.56
C GLN A 316 -24.16 -5.94 15.70
N SER A 317 -25.43 -5.70 15.87
CA SER A 317 -26.02 -4.38 16.19
C SER A 317 -25.60 -3.89 17.56
#